data_48e0baf7e70acd1942420afde1e17580
#
_entry.id   48e0baf7e70acd1942420afde1e17580
#
_cell.length_a   1.000
_cell.length_b   1.000
_cell.length_c   1.000
_cell.angle_alpha   90.00
_cell.angle_beta   90.00
_cell.angle_gamma   90.00
#
_symmetry.space_group_name_H-M   'P 1'
#
loop_
_entity.id
_entity.type
_entity.pdbx_description
1 polymer ?
#
loop_
_entity_poly.entity_id
_entity_poly.type
_entity_poly.pdbx_seq_one_letter_code
_entity_poly.pdbx_strand_id
1 'polypeptide(L)'
;MLRVVNVSVAYGLSTAVQEVSLVVNDGEIVTILGSNGAGKSSLLNAISGTVQVKSGDIWLDEVRLSGRPPHKTVRLGVGYVPEGRQIFGSMSVTDNLIMGSYPLYTRKWFRNLGYAPWALRDSSVKPNLEKVLKLFPKLEERRKQQAGSLSGGEQQMLAIGRALMSSPKILLLDEPSLGLAPMLVKEILSLLARLRDEGMTILLIEQDAVAALKIAERGYVMERGHIVLEGSAAELLSNAGVKQAYLGKSKG
;
A
#
# COMPACT_ATOMS: atom_id res chain seq x y z
N MET A 1 -3.61 -7.61 12.68
CA MET A 1 -3.78 -8.73 11.71
C MET A 1 -4.88 -8.41 10.71
N LEU A 2 -4.63 -8.54 9.40
CA LEU A 2 -5.65 -8.47 8.34
C LEU A 2 -6.14 -9.87 7.97
N ARG A 3 -7.46 -10.05 7.87
CA ARG A 3 -8.08 -11.30 7.39
C ARG A 3 -9.05 -10.99 6.25
N VAL A 4 -8.88 -11.66 5.15
CA VAL A 4 -9.78 -11.70 3.99
C VAL A 4 -10.40 -13.09 3.94
N VAL A 5 -11.72 -13.18 3.91
CA VAL A 5 -12.46 -14.46 4.04
C VAL A 5 -13.48 -14.58 2.89
N ASN A 6 -13.22 -15.48 1.96
CA ASN A 6 -14.08 -15.81 0.82
C ASN A 6 -14.57 -14.57 0.04
N VAL A 7 -13.67 -13.59 -0.17
CA VAL A 7 -14.02 -12.33 -0.80
C VAL A 7 -14.13 -12.48 -2.31
N SER A 8 -15.24 -11.97 -2.86
CA SER A 8 -15.42 -11.80 -4.29
C SER A 8 -15.66 -10.34 -4.64
N VAL A 9 -15.06 -9.90 -5.76
CA VAL A 9 -15.18 -8.52 -6.30
C VAL A 9 -15.60 -8.60 -7.76
N ALA A 10 -16.58 -7.79 -8.15
CA ALA A 10 -17.05 -7.74 -9.53
C ALA A 10 -17.25 -6.30 -10.02
N TYR A 11 -17.01 -6.08 -11.29
CA TYR A 11 -17.25 -4.86 -12.04
C TYR A 11 -18.31 -5.14 -13.10
N GLY A 12 -19.56 -4.78 -12.82
CA GLY A 12 -20.69 -5.18 -13.66
C GLY A 12 -20.82 -6.69 -13.73
N LEU A 13 -20.72 -7.28 -14.93
CA LEU A 13 -20.79 -8.72 -15.15
C LEU A 13 -19.45 -9.45 -15.00
N SER A 14 -18.33 -8.73 -14.93
CA SER A 14 -17.00 -9.33 -14.83
C SER A 14 -16.58 -9.50 -13.38
N THR A 15 -16.27 -10.72 -12.96
CA THR A 15 -15.76 -11.04 -11.63
C THR A 15 -14.24 -10.99 -11.66
N ALA A 16 -13.65 -10.06 -10.93
CA ALA A 16 -12.20 -9.84 -10.88
C ALA A 16 -11.52 -10.62 -9.74
N VAL A 17 -12.25 -10.90 -8.65
CA VAL A 17 -11.77 -11.68 -7.49
C VAL A 17 -12.87 -12.67 -7.12
N GLN A 18 -12.50 -13.93 -6.90
CA GLN A 18 -13.44 -15.03 -6.68
C GLN A 18 -13.04 -15.83 -5.44
N GLU A 19 -13.84 -15.70 -4.37
CA GLU A 19 -13.72 -16.45 -3.11
C GLU A 19 -12.31 -16.47 -2.52
N VAL A 20 -11.60 -15.33 -2.63
CA VAL A 20 -10.23 -15.21 -2.14
C VAL A 20 -10.22 -15.13 -0.61
N SER A 21 -9.35 -15.95 -0.01
CA SER A 21 -9.03 -15.90 1.41
C SER A 21 -7.53 -15.72 1.59
N LEU A 22 -7.12 -14.79 2.47
CA LEU A 22 -5.73 -14.58 2.86
C LEU A 22 -5.63 -13.97 4.26
N VAL A 23 -4.47 -14.11 4.86
CA VAL A 23 -4.15 -13.54 6.17
C VAL A 23 -2.81 -12.80 6.09
N VAL A 24 -2.75 -11.61 6.71
CA VAL A 24 -1.51 -10.88 6.96
C VAL A 24 -1.39 -10.69 8.47
N ASN A 25 -0.37 -11.30 9.08
CA ASN A 25 -0.13 -11.18 10.52
C ASN A 25 0.52 -9.82 10.83
N ASP A 26 0.50 -9.44 12.10
CA ASP A 26 1.13 -8.18 12.49
C ASP A 26 2.64 -8.24 12.33
N GLY A 27 3.22 -7.18 11.77
CA GLY A 27 4.66 -7.02 11.58
C GLY A 27 5.29 -7.90 10.50
N GLU A 28 4.49 -8.49 9.57
CA GLU A 28 5.02 -9.21 8.41
C GLU A 28 4.80 -8.46 7.09
N ILE A 29 5.65 -8.74 6.11
CA ILE A 29 5.39 -8.42 4.69
C ILE A 29 4.81 -9.67 4.03
N VAL A 30 3.61 -9.56 3.52
CA VAL A 30 3.00 -10.56 2.64
C VAL A 30 2.95 -10.01 1.23
N THR A 31 3.36 -10.80 0.24
CA THR A 31 3.26 -10.40 -1.16
C THR A 31 2.18 -11.17 -1.92
N ILE A 32 1.49 -10.50 -2.85
CA ILE A 32 0.57 -11.14 -3.80
C ILE A 32 1.24 -11.11 -5.18
N LEU A 33 1.53 -12.29 -5.69
CA LEU A 33 2.09 -12.50 -7.02
C LEU A 33 1.00 -12.85 -8.01
N GLY A 34 1.21 -12.55 -9.28
CA GLY A 34 0.28 -12.91 -10.35
C GLY A 34 0.46 -12.04 -11.58
N SER A 35 0.00 -12.53 -12.72
CA SER A 35 0.02 -11.78 -13.98
C SER A 35 -0.87 -10.53 -13.92
N ASN A 36 -0.68 -9.62 -14.89
CA ASN A 36 -1.58 -8.48 -15.05
C ASN A 36 -3.01 -9.00 -15.35
N GLY A 37 -4.00 -8.39 -14.72
CA GLY A 37 -5.38 -8.85 -14.80
C GLY A 37 -5.75 -10.02 -13.88
N ALA A 38 -4.83 -10.54 -13.06
CA ALA A 38 -5.14 -11.62 -12.10
C ALA A 38 -6.11 -11.22 -10.98
N GLY A 39 -6.39 -9.92 -10.78
CA GLY A 39 -7.31 -9.42 -9.75
C GLY A 39 -6.62 -8.80 -8.53
N LYS A 40 -5.27 -8.70 -8.52
CA LYS A 40 -4.48 -8.20 -7.39
C LYS A 40 -4.90 -6.80 -6.92
N SER A 41 -4.88 -5.81 -7.81
CA SER A 41 -5.29 -4.42 -7.49
C SER A 41 -6.77 -4.34 -7.10
N SER A 42 -7.64 -5.19 -7.69
CA SER A 42 -9.05 -5.27 -7.30
C SER A 42 -9.22 -5.73 -5.86
N LEU A 43 -8.38 -6.65 -5.41
CA LEU A 43 -8.37 -7.10 -4.02
C LEU A 43 -7.90 -5.98 -3.06
N LEU A 44 -6.81 -5.25 -3.39
CA LEU A 44 -6.38 -4.09 -2.59
C LEU A 44 -7.44 -3.00 -2.55
N ASN A 45 -8.10 -2.74 -3.69
CA ASN A 45 -9.21 -1.78 -3.77
C ASN A 45 -10.40 -2.20 -2.88
N ALA A 46 -10.68 -3.49 -2.77
CA ALA A 46 -11.70 -3.99 -1.85
C ALA A 46 -11.29 -3.82 -0.38
N ILE A 47 -10.03 -4.11 -0.03
CA ILE A 47 -9.50 -3.95 1.33
C ILE A 47 -9.50 -2.47 1.73
N SER A 48 -9.11 -1.56 0.84
CA SER A 48 -9.13 -0.11 1.09
C SER A 48 -10.54 0.48 1.15
N GLY A 49 -11.56 -0.26 0.69
CA GLY A 49 -12.94 0.21 0.60
C GLY A 49 -13.24 1.06 -0.63
N THR A 50 -12.31 1.16 -1.59
CA THR A 50 -12.49 1.87 -2.86
C THR A 50 -13.49 1.14 -3.76
N VAL A 51 -13.52 -0.19 -3.68
CA VAL A 51 -14.48 -1.05 -4.37
C VAL A 51 -15.24 -1.87 -3.34
N GLN A 52 -16.54 -2.05 -3.55
CA GLN A 52 -17.36 -2.87 -2.68
C GLN A 52 -17.16 -4.37 -2.98
N VAL A 53 -17.11 -5.17 -1.92
CA VAL A 53 -17.14 -6.63 -2.05
C VAL A 53 -18.52 -7.11 -2.48
N LYS A 54 -18.56 -8.07 -3.39
CA LYS A 54 -19.80 -8.76 -3.81
C LYS A 54 -20.23 -9.76 -2.75
N SER A 55 -19.26 -10.47 -2.15
CA SER A 55 -19.46 -11.47 -1.09
C SER A 55 -18.20 -11.61 -0.25
N GLY A 56 -18.34 -12.24 0.91
CA GLY A 56 -17.25 -12.46 1.86
C GLY A 56 -16.97 -11.26 2.76
N ASP A 57 -15.97 -11.40 3.59
CA ASP A 57 -15.65 -10.43 4.63
C ASP A 57 -14.16 -10.08 4.70
N ILE A 58 -13.88 -8.82 5.02
CA ILE A 58 -12.54 -8.29 5.28
C ILE A 58 -12.51 -7.73 6.69
N TRP A 59 -11.51 -8.13 7.47
CA TRP A 59 -11.34 -7.73 8.86
C TRP A 59 -9.94 -7.19 9.11
N LEU A 60 -9.84 -6.09 9.84
CA LEU A 60 -8.58 -5.61 10.41
C LEU A 60 -8.72 -5.70 11.94
N ASP A 61 -7.94 -6.58 12.54
CA ASP A 61 -8.13 -7.02 13.93
C ASP A 61 -9.57 -7.56 14.12
N GLU A 62 -10.31 -7.02 15.09
CA GLU A 62 -11.71 -7.36 15.35
C GLU A 62 -12.71 -6.46 14.60
N VAL A 63 -12.21 -5.56 13.72
CA VAL A 63 -13.06 -4.59 13.04
C VAL A 63 -13.32 -5.00 11.59
N ARG A 64 -14.60 -5.20 11.26
CA ARG A 64 -15.01 -5.49 9.87
C ARG A 64 -14.84 -4.26 9.00
N LEU A 65 -14.09 -4.42 7.88
CA LEU A 65 -13.86 -3.38 6.87
C LEU A 65 -14.88 -3.46 5.71
N SER A 66 -15.37 -4.66 5.37
CA SER A 66 -16.30 -4.86 4.26
C SER A 66 -17.50 -3.91 4.31
N GLY A 67 -17.82 -3.28 3.17
CA GLY A 67 -18.91 -2.30 3.05
C GLY A 67 -18.61 -0.92 3.65
N ARG A 68 -17.40 -0.68 4.15
CA ARG A 68 -16.99 0.65 4.61
C ARG A 68 -16.38 1.46 3.49
N PRO A 69 -16.70 2.75 3.36
CA PRO A 69 -16.07 3.62 2.38
C PRO A 69 -14.61 3.96 2.76
N PRO A 70 -13.74 4.37 1.80
CA PRO A 70 -12.31 4.58 2.00
C PRO A 70 -11.97 5.50 3.17
N HIS A 71 -12.72 6.59 3.37
CA HIS A 71 -12.47 7.53 4.47
C HIS A 71 -12.71 6.92 5.87
N LYS A 72 -13.44 5.79 5.96
CA LYS A 72 -13.61 5.04 7.22
C LYS A 72 -12.52 4.00 7.37
N THR A 73 -12.13 3.29 6.30
CA THR A 73 -11.08 2.26 6.36
C THR A 73 -9.74 2.88 6.73
N VAL A 74 -9.41 4.05 6.18
CA VAL A 74 -8.17 4.75 6.53
C VAL A 74 -8.13 5.19 8.00
N ARG A 75 -9.27 5.57 8.59
CA ARG A 75 -9.37 5.87 10.03
C ARG A 75 -9.24 4.65 10.93
N LEU A 76 -9.47 3.47 10.40
CA LEU A 76 -9.30 2.19 11.10
C LEU A 76 -7.87 1.68 11.03
N GLY A 77 -7.00 2.36 10.26
CA GLY A 77 -5.58 2.06 10.16
C GLY A 77 -5.14 1.40 8.86
N VAL A 78 -5.92 1.51 7.78
CA VAL A 78 -5.51 1.04 6.45
C VAL A 78 -4.82 2.19 5.71
N GLY A 79 -3.50 2.10 5.49
CA GLY A 79 -2.77 2.96 4.56
C GLY A 79 -2.78 2.33 3.17
N TYR A 80 -3.01 3.12 2.12
CA TYR A 80 -3.02 2.60 0.75
C TYR A 80 -2.20 3.49 -0.19
N VAL A 81 -1.29 2.88 -0.91
CA VAL A 81 -0.49 3.47 -1.99
C VAL A 81 -0.92 2.79 -3.28
N PRO A 82 -1.80 3.39 -4.08
CA PRO A 82 -2.27 2.83 -5.34
C PRO A 82 -1.19 2.93 -6.42
N GLU A 83 -1.36 2.15 -7.48
CA GLU A 83 -0.59 2.29 -8.72
C GLU A 83 -0.67 3.72 -9.25
N GLY A 84 0.41 4.19 -9.87
CA GLY A 84 0.45 5.52 -10.51
C GLY A 84 0.65 6.68 -9.54
N ARG A 85 1.12 6.43 -8.30
CA ARG A 85 1.54 7.43 -7.30
C ARG A 85 0.44 8.35 -6.79
N GLN A 86 -0.44 8.85 -7.64
CA GLN A 86 -1.61 9.71 -7.37
C GLN A 86 -1.30 10.87 -6.39
N ILE A 87 -0.20 11.58 -6.63
CA ILE A 87 0.19 12.77 -5.86
C ILE A 87 -0.57 14.01 -6.34
N PHE A 88 -0.68 15.01 -5.49
CA PHE A 88 -1.20 16.34 -5.85
C PHE A 88 -0.07 17.19 -6.43
N GLY A 89 0.12 17.13 -7.76
CA GLY A 89 1.29 17.71 -8.45
C GLY A 89 1.46 19.22 -8.26
N SER A 90 0.37 19.99 -8.15
CA SER A 90 0.38 21.43 -7.92
C SER A 90 0.64 21.84 -6.46
N MET A 91 0.58 20.88 -5.52
CA MET A 91 0.86 21.14 -4.11
C MET A 91 2.33 20.90 -3.79
N SER A 92 2.83 21.51 -2.71
CA SER A 92 4.18 21.25 -2.22
C SER A 92 4.32 19.82 -1.68
N VAL A 93 5.56 19.35 -1.52
CA VAL A 93 5.87 18.09 -0.82
C VAL A 93 5.25 18.09 0.58
N THR A 94 5.45 19.15 1.36
CA THR A 94 4.88 19.25 2.71
C THR A 94 3.36 19.18 2.70
N ASP A 95 2.69 19.89 1.79
CA ASP A 95 1.22 19.87 1.73
C ASP A 95 0.69 18.49 1.35
N ASN A 96 1.34 17.79 0.40
CA ASN A 96 1.01 16.40 0.08
C ASN A 96 1.10 15.48 1.30
N LEU A 97 2.17 15.60 2.09
CA LEU A 97 2.33 14.81 3.31
C LEU A 97 1.24 15.14 4.34
N ILE A 98 0.98 16.43 4.59
CA ILE A 98 -0.05 16.88 5.52
C ILE A 98 -1.43 16.35 5.13
N MET A 99 -1.76 16.30 3.84
CA MET A 99 -3.03 15.70 3.37
C MET A 99 -3.17 14.23 3.79
N GLY A 100 -2.08 13.49 3.91
CA GLY A 100 -2.08 12.11 4.41
C GLY A 100 -2.48 11.97 5.88
N SER A 101 -2.37 13.03 6.67
CA SER A 101 -2.78 13.04 8.07
C SER A 101 -4.27 13.32 8.30
N TYR A 102 -5.05 13.51 7.23
CA TYR A 102 -6.50 13.74 7.28
C TYR A 102 -7.28 12.81 8.25
N PRO A 103 -6.98 11.50 8.34
CA PRO A 103 -7.69 10.61 9.26
C PRO A 103 -7.51 10.93 10.75
N LEU A 104 -6.42 11.62 11.10
CA LEU A 104 -6.10 11.98 12.49
C LEU A 104 -6.92 13.17 12.99
N TYR A 105 -7.53 13.94 12.09
CA TYR A 105 -8.31 15.09 12.49
C TYR A 105 -9.65 14.70 13.10
N THR A 106 -9.96 15.27 14.26
CA THR A 106 -11.23 15.06 14.93
C THR A 106 -12.35 15.87 14.28
N ARG A 107 -13.60 15.42 14.45
CA ARG A 107 -14.82 16.00 13.86
C ARG A 107 -15.05 17.50 14.15
N LYS A 108 -14.42 18.07 15.19
CA LYS A 108 -14.53 19.51 15.56
C LYS A 108 -13.93 20.46 14.52
N TRP A 109 -13.15 19.96 13.61
CA TRP A 109 -12.24 20.66 12.75
C TRP A 109 -12.82 21.11 11.39
N PHE A 110 -13.79 20.38 10.86
CA PHE A 110 -14.44 20.68 9.58
C PHE A 110 -15.23 22.02 9.56
N ARG A 111 -15.43 22.68 10.70
CA ARG A 111 -16.21 23.91 10.78
C ARG A 111 -15.44 25.18 10.41
N ASN A 112 -14.11 25.11 10.31
CA ASN A 112 -13.26 26.27 10.02
C ASN A 112 -12.30 25.95 8.86
N LEU A 113 -12.84 25.76 7.65
CA LEU A 113 -12.07 25.53 6.42
C LEU A 113 -11.28 26.79 6.03
N GLY A 114 -10.05 26.90 6.53
CA GLY A 114 -9.03 27.85 6.10
C GLY A 114 -7.72 27.11 5.87
N TYR A 115 -6.90 27.60 4.94
CA TYR A 115 -5.64 27.08 4.42
C TYR A 115 -4.71 26.36 5.45
N ALA A 116 -3.96 25.34 5.00
CA ALA A 116 -3.17 24.32 5.72
C ALA A 116 -2.24 24.69 6.92
N PRO A 117 -1.88 25.94 7.26
CA PRO A 117 -1.03 26.22 8.43
C PRO A 117 -1.54 25.73 9.78
N TRP A 118 -2.81 25.46 9.86
CA TRP A 118 -3.52 25.00 11.05
C TRP A 118 -3.34 23.50 11.32
N ALA A 119 -3.09 22.67 10.29
CA ALA A 119 -2.82 21.24 10.42
C ALA A 119 -1.58 20.99 11.31
N LEU A 120 -0.59 21.88 11.22
CA LEU A 120 0.62 21.83 12.03
C LEU A 120 0.38 22.19 13.53
N ARG A 121 -0.80 22.70 13.89
CA ARG A 121 -1.18 22.95 15.27
C ARG A 121 -1.74 21.72 15.98
N ASP A 122 -2.11 20.67 15.22
CA ASP A 122 -2.48 19.39 15.82
C ASP A 122 -1.21 18.69 16.31
N SER A 123 -1.18 18.36 17.59
CA SER A 123 -0.02 17.73 18.25
C SER A 123 0.39 16.38 17.67
N SER A 124 -0.49 15.73 16.89
CA SER A 124 -0.22 14.44 16.26
C SER A 124 0.41 14.55 14.86
N VAL A 125 0.17 15.64 14.13
CA VAL A 125 0.64 15.80 12.74
C VAL A 125 2.13 16.12 12.66
N LYS A 126 2.61 17.02 13.51
CA LYS A 126 4.02 17.45 13.49
C LYS A 126 4.99 16.28 13.76
N PRO A 127 4.80 15.44 14.79
CA PRO A 127 5.66 14.28 15.02
C PRO A 127 5.66 13.29 13.85
N ASN A 128 4.49 13.03 13.24
CA ASN A 128 4.41 12.14 12.09
C ASN A 128 5.13 12.72 10.87
N LEU A 129 4.98 14.02 10.61
CA LEU A 129 5.69 14.71 9.54
C LEU A 129 7.21 14.61 9.72
N GLU A 130 7.71 14.87 10.93
CA GLU A 130 9.13 14.75 11.25
C GLU A 130 9.63 13.30 11.10
N LYS A 131 8.83 12.31 11.55
CA LYS A 131 9.15 10.89 11.36
C LYS A 131 9.23 10.54 9.87
N VAL A 132 8.25 10.94 9.07
CA VAL A 132 8.22 10.66 7.63
C VAL A 132 9.37 11.36 6.90
N LEU A 133 9.67 12.60 7.22
CA LEU A 133 10.79 13.32 6.58
C LEU A 133 12.15 12.71 6.94
N LYS A 134 12.34 12.17 8.15
CA LYS A 134 13.54 11.39 8.50
C LYS A 134 13.66 10.08 7.69
N LEU A 135 12.55 9.46 7.32
CA LEU A 135 12.57 8.28 6.44
C LEU A 135 12.94 8.64 5.00
N PHE A 136 12.65 9.87 4.57
CA PHE A 136 12.85 10.36 3.21
C PHE A 136 13.65 11.68 3.18
N PRO A 137 14.97 11.66 3.39
CA PRO A 137 15.78 12.88 3.44
C PRO A 137 15.66 13.75 2.18
N LYS A 138 15.53 13.14 0.99
CA LYS A 138 15.31 13.86 -0.27
C LYS A 138 14.02 14.68 -0.29
N LEU A 139 12.97 14.21 0.39
CA LEU A 139 11.72 14.95 0.54
C LEU A 139 11.88 16.09 1.55
N GLU A 140 12.71 15.88 2.57
CA GLU A 140 13.02 16.93 3.55
C GLU A 140 13.71 18.12 2.90
N GLU A 141 14.72 17.88 2.08
CA GLU A 141 15.44 18.93 1.31
C GLU A 141 14.49 19.70 0.38
N ARG A 142 13.45 19.05 -0.13
CA ARG A 142 12.51 19.56 -1.15
C ARG A 142 11.14 19.94 -0.61
N ARG A 143 11.01 20.19 0.70
CA ARG A 143 9.72 20.41 1.39
C ARG A 143 8.79 21.40 0.69
N LYS A 144 9.35 22.48 0.13
CA LYS A 144 8.61 23.58 -0.50
C LYS A 144 8.44 23.41 -2.02
N GLN A 145 9.10 22.40 -2.61
CA GLN A 145 9.03 22.13 -4.04
C GLN A 145 7.65 21.57 -4.41
N GLN A 146 7.14 21.94 -5.58
CA GLN A 146 5.93 21.36 -6.13
C GLN A 146 6.14 19.87 -6.43
N ALA A 147 5.21 19.02 -5.98
CA ALA A 147 5.34 17.58 -6.10
C ALA A 147 5.39 17.08 -7.56
N GLY A 148 4.72 17.78 -8.48
CA GLY A 148 4.76 17.46 -9.91
C GLY A 148 6.13 17.61 -10.55
N SER A 149 7.05 18.41 -9.97
CA SER A 149 8.42 18.61 -10.49
C SER A 149 9.44 17.64 -9.91
N LEU A 150 9.04 16.74 -9.02
CA LEU A 150 9.88 15.68 -8.49
C LEU A 150 10.16 14.59 -9.53
N SER A 151 11.29 13.90 -9.41
CA SER A 151 11.56 12.68 -10.16
C SER A 151 10.54 11.58 -9.83
N GLY A 152 10.37 10.60 -10.74
CA GLY A 152 9.43 9.51 -10.53
C GLY A 152 9.63 8.73 -9.23
N GLY A 153 10.89 8.52 -8.80
CA GLY A 153 11.19 7.87 -7.52
C GLY A 153 10.86 8.74 -6.32
N GLU A 154 11.15 10.05 -6.37
CA GLU A 154 10.78 10.98 -5.31
C GLU A 154 9.26 11.12 -5.18
N GLN A 155 8.52 11.10 -6.30
CA GLN A 155 7.06 11.07 -6.28
C GLN A 155 6.53 9.78 -5.62
N GLN A 156 7.17 8.63 -5.86
CA GLN A 156 6.81 7.38 -5.21
C GLN A 156 7.10 7.41 -3.70
N MET A 157 8.25 7.93 -3.31
CA MET A 157 8.58 8.17 -1.90
C MET A 157 7.56 9.08 -1.23
N LEU A 158 7.12 10.14 -1.95
CA LEU A 158 6.08 11.05 -1.47
C LEU A 158 4.73 10.34 -1.29
N ALA A 159 4.33 9.47 -2.22
CA ALA A 159 3.10 8.70 -2.11
C ALA A 159 3.12 7.74 -0.90
N ILE A 160 4.25 7.05 -0.69
CA ILE A 160 4.45 6.18 0.50
C ILE A 160 4.45 7.04 1.77
N GLY A 161 5.21 8.13 1.79
CA GLY A 161 5.27 9.05 2.93
C GLY A 161 3.90 9.61 3.29
N ARG A 162 3.08 9.98 2.30
CA ARG A 162 1.70 10.44 2.50
C ARG A 162 0.82 9.36 3.16
N ALA A 163 0.94 8.10 2.76
CA ALA A 163 0.21 7.01 3.40
C ALA A 163 0.65 6.80 4.86
N LEU A 164 1.95 6.92 5.15
CA LEU A 164 2.51 6.79 6.51
C LEU A 164 2.09 7.92 7.45
N MET A 165 1.71 9.09 6.93
CA MET A 165 1.25 10.22 7.76
C MET A 165 0.03 9.90 8.60
N SER A 166 -0.81 8.94 8.21
CA SER A 166 -1.97 8.48 8.99
C SER A 166 -1.60 7.53 10.14
N SER A 167 -0.33 7.16 10.31
CA SER A 167 0.13 6.10 11.24
C SER A 167 -0.66 4.81 11.07
N PRO A 168 -0.66 4.21 9.88
CA PRO A 168 -1.49 3.05 9.59
C PRO A 168 -1.03 1.82 10.39
N LYS A 169 -1.97 0.90 10.67
CA LYS A 169 -1.70 -0.43 11.20
C LYS A 169 -1.21 -1.39 10.13
N ILE A 170 -1.71 -1.20 8.91
CA ILE A 170 -1.30 -1.95 7.72
C ILE A 170 -1.11 -1.01 6.54
N LEU A 171 -0.05 -1.23 5.78
CA LEU A 171 0.27 -0.51 4.54
C LEU A 171 0.03 -1.42 3.34
N LEU A 172 -0.88 -1.03 2.47
CA LEU A 172 -1.17 -1.68 1.20
C LEU A 172 -0.40 -0.95 0.10
N LEU A 173 0.38 -1.68 -0.71
CA LEU A 173 1.13 -1.10 -1.82
C LEU A 173 0.84 -1.86 -3.12
N ASP A 174 0.43 -1.11 -4.13
CA ASP A 174 0.10 -1.63 -5.46
C ASP A 174 1.19 -1.22 -6.45
N GLU A 175 2.08 -2.16 -6.78
CA GLU A 175 3.21 -2.03 -7.70
C GLU A 175 4.05 -0.75 -7.46
N PRO A 176 4.56 -0.53 -6.22
CA PRO A 176 5.24 0.72 -5.88
C PRO A 176 6.55 0.94 -6.63
N SER A 177 7.12 -0.09 -7.26
CA SER A 177 8.38 0.01 -8.03
C SER A 177 8.17 0.19 -9.53
N LEU A 178 6.93 0.15 -10.02
CA LEU A 178 6.63 0.18 -11.46
C LEU A 178 7.19 1.44 -12.14
N GLY A 179 7.95 1.23 -13.23
CA GLY A 179 8.52 2.31 -14.03
C GLY A 179 9.65 3.08 -13.36
N LEU A 180 10.28 2.52 -12.32
CA LEU A 180 11.42 3.11 -11.65
C LEU A 180 12.75 2.49 -12.07
N ALA A 181 13.82 3.26 -11.97
CA ALA A 181 15.17 2.77 -12.19
C ALA A 181 15.54 1.71 -11.13
N PRO A 182 16.36 0.67 -11.47
CA PRO A 182 16.68 -0.44 -10.57
C PRO A 182 17.23 -0.03 -9.20
N MET A 183 17.98 1.08 -9.14
CA MET A 183 18.51 1.60 -7.88
C MET A 183 17.37 2.08 -6.95
N LEU A 184 16.36 2.77 -7.51
CA LEU A 184 15.20 3.27 -6.75
C LEU A 184 14.29 2.12 -6.30
N VAL A 185 14.13 1.08 -7.11
CA VAL A 185 13.43 -0.15 -6.71
C VAL A 185 14.06 -0.74 -5.46
N LYS A 186 15.40 -0.91 -5.45
CA LYS A 186 16.13 -1.41 -4.27
C LYS A 186 15.95 -0.49 -3.05
N GLU A 187 15.98 0.83 -3.25
CA GLU A 187 15.78 1.81 -2.17
C GLU A 187 14.39 1.68 -1.54
N ILE A 188 13.33 1.55 -2.37
CA ILE A 188 11.95 1.35 -1.89
C ILE A 188 11.80 0.01 -1.16
N LEU A 189 12.27 -1.09 -1.74
CA LEU A 189 12.16 -2.40 -1.11
C LEU A 189 12.93 -2.47 0.22
N SER A 190 14.13 -1.87 0.28
CA SER A 190 14.90 -1.75 1.53
C SER A 190 14.17 -0.90 2.58
N LEU A 191 13.47 0.16 2.16
CA LEU A 191 12.62 0.94 3.06
C LEU A 191 11.47 0.10 3.62
N LEU A 192 10.77 -0.68 2.77
CA LEU A 192 9.67 -1.54 3.22
C LEU A 192 10.15 -2.58 4.22
N ALA A 193 11.31 -3.22 3.96
CA ALA A 193 11.92 -4.17 4.91
C ALA A 193 12.23 -3.49 6.26
N ARG A 194 12.79 -2.26 6.25
CA ARG A 194 13.04 -1.51 7.48
C ARG A 194 11.74 -1.14 8.21
N LEU A 195 10.69 -0.73 7.50
CA LEU A 195 9.40 -0.45 8.11
C LEU A 195 8.80 -1.68 8.78
N ARG A 196 8.93 -2.87 8.16
CA ARG A 196 8.54 -4.15 8.76
C ARG A 196 9.35 -4.43 10.03
N ASP A 197 10.67 -4.22 10.01
CA ASP A 197 11.54 -4.42 11.19
C ASP A 197 11.16 -3.47 12.35
N GLU A 198 10.56 -2.31 12.03
CA GLU A 198 9.95 -1.37 12.99
C GLU A 198 8.51 -1.78 13.41
N GLY A 199 8.01 -2.95 12.98
CA GLY A 199 6.70 -3.51 13.33
C GLY A 199 5.56 -3.16 12.38
N MET A 200 5.83 -2.55 11.21
CA MET A 200 4.79 -2.26 10.21
C MET A 200 4.32 -3.54 9.52
N THR A 201 3.01 -3.73 9.46
CA THR A 201 2.37 -4.78 8.66
C THR A 201 2.21 -4.30 7.22
N ILE A 202 2.61 -5.11 6.23
CA ILE A 202 2.62 -4.71 4.83
C ILE A 202 1.99 -5.78 3.94
N LEU A 203 1.07 -5.38 3.07
CA LEU A 203 0.59 -6.20 1.96
C LEU A 203 1.07 -5.57 0.65
N LEU A 204 1.95 -6.28 -0.05
CA LEU A 204 2.68 -5.78 -1.22
C LEU A 204 2.25 -6.52 -2.48
N ILE A 205 1.90 -5.78 -3.52
CA ILE A 205 1.82 -6.28 -4.89
C ILE A 205 3.03 -5.74 -5.63
N GLU A 206 3.78 -6.62 -6.28
CA GLU A 206 4.92 -6.26 -7.13
C GLU A 206 4.97 -7.08 -8.41
N GLN A 207 5.46 -6.48 -9.47
CA GLN A 207 5.67 -7.14 -10.73
C GLN A 207 6.94 -8.01 -10.70
N ASP A 208 8.01 -7.56 -10.05
CA ASP A 208 9.20 -8.35 -9.80
C ASP A 208 8.99 -9.28 -8.59
N ALA A 209 8.51 -10.49 -8.90
CA ALA A 209 8.22 -11.50 -7.88
C ALA A 209 9.47 -11.90 -7.07
N VAL A 210 10.67 -11.92 -7.71
CA VAL A 210 11.92 -12.23 -7.00
C VAL A 210 12.25 -11.16 -5.97
N ALA A 211 12.13 -9.89 -6.38
CA ALA A 211 12.44 -8.77 -5.51
C ALA A 211 11.44 -8.70 -4.34
N ALA A 212 10.14 -8.92 -4.60
CA ALA A 212 9.11 -8.96 -3.57
C ALA A 212 9.31 -10.10 -2.57
N LEU A 213 9.55 -11.33 -3.05
CA LEU A 213 9.77 -12.49 -2.18
C LEU A 213 11.05 -12.41 -1.35
N LYS A 214 12.07 -11.65 -1.77
CA LYS A 214 13.29 -11.44 -0.99
C LYS A 214 13.07 -10.65 0.29
N ILE A 215 12.05 -9.83 0.35
CA ILE A 215 11.73 -9.00 1.53
C ILE A 215 10.49 -9.47 2.28
N ALA A 216 9.69 -10.36 1.68
CA ALA A 216 8.47 -10.90 2.27
C ALA A 216 8.76 -12.15 3.12
N GLU A 217 7.94 -12.40 4.14
CA GLU A 217 7.90 -13.64 4.91
C GLU A 217 7.08 -14.70 4.20
N ARG A 218 5.96 -14.29 3.58
CA ARG A 218 5.00 -15.17 2.92
C ARG A 218 4.47 -14.54 1.65
N GLY A 219 3.89 -15.37 0.81
CA GLY A 219 3.23 -14.90 -0.41
C GLY A 219 2.03 -15.74 -0.81
N TYR A 220 1.21 -15.13 -1.64
CA TYR A 220 0.07 -15.75 -2.32
C TYR A 220 0.25 -15.59 -3.82
N VAL A 221 -0.04 -16.63 -4.59
CA VAL A 221 -0.06 -16.56 -6.07
C VAL A 221 -1.50 -16.49 -6.51
N MET A 222 -1.82 -15.45 -7.28
CA MET A 222 -3.17 -15.17 -7.75
C MET A 222 -3.26 -15.32 -9.28
N GLU A 223 -4.22 -16.13 -9.74
CA GLU A 223 -4.51 -16.33 -11.16
C GLU A 223 -6.02 -16.27 -11.41
N ARG A 224 -6.43 -15.48 -12.40
CA ARG A 224 -7.83 -15.36 -12.85
C ARG A 224 -8.83 -15.14 -11.70
N GLY A 225 -8.43 -14.34 -10.72
CA GLY A 225 -9.28 -14.00 -9.57
C GLY A 225 -9.21 -14.96 -8.39
N HIS A 226 -8.44 -16.05 -8.45
CA HIS A 226 -8.31 -17.04 -7.38
C HIS A 226 -6.90 -17.09 -6.80
N ILE A 227 -6.77 -17.43 -5.52
CA ILE A 227 -5.50 -17.86 -4.95
C ILE A 227 -5.27 -19.32 -5.38
N VAL A 228 -4.17 -19.56 -6.07
CA VAL A 228 -3.80 -20.91 -6.57
C VAL A 228 -2.67 -21.55 -5.77
N LEU A 229 -1.88 -20.73 -5.06
CA LEU A 229 -0.79 -21.20 -4.23
C LEU A 229 -0.53 -20.21 -3.08
N GLU A 230 -0.18 -20.71 -1.91
CA GLU A 230 0.33 -19.94 -0.78
C GLU A 230 1.52 -20.64 -0.14
N GLY A 231 2.39 -19.89 0.52
CA GLY A 231 3.53 -20.46 1.22
C GLY A 231 4.48 -19.39 1.77
N SER A 232 5.52 -19.85 2.44
CA SER A 232 6.64 -19.00 2.81
C SER A 232 7.35 -18.47 1.55
N ALA A 233 8.01 -17.33 1.69
CA ALA A 233 8.79 -16.77 0.58
C ALA A 233 9.84 -17.74 0.04
N ALA A 234 10.49 -18.52 0.93
CA ALA A 234 11.48 -19.51 0.56
C ALA A 234 10.88 -20.68 -0.27
N GLU A 235 9.70 -21.17 0.12
CA GLU A 235 8.97 -22.21 -0.62
C GLU A 235 8.57 -21.71 -2.00
N LEU A 236 8.01 -20.50 -2.08
CA LEU A 236 7.59 -19.90 -3.36
C LEU A 236 8.79 -19.63 -4.29
N LEU A 237 9.93 -19.16 -3.75
CA LEU A 237 11.16 -18.98 -4.52
C LEU A 237 11.73 -20.30 -5.05
N SER A 238 11.50 -21.42 -4.36
CA SER A 238 11.96 -22.75 -4.79
C SER A 238 10.98 -23.45 -5.74
N ASN A 239 9.70 -23.08 -5.73
CA ASN A 239 8.64 -23.71 -6.51
C ASN A 239 8.86 -23.62 -8.01
N ALA A 240 8.83 -24.74 -8.71
CA ALA A 240 9.11 -24.82 -10.15
C ALA A 240 8.05 -24.04 -10.99
N GLY A 241 6.76 -24.12 -10.61
CA GLY A 241 5.67 -23.41 -11.29
C GLY A 241 5.81 -21.89 -11.14
N VAL A 242 6.11 -21.42 -9.95
CA VAL A 242 6.37 -19.99 -9.66
C VAL A 242 7.60 -19.50 -10.44
N LYS A 243 8.69 -20.31 -10.46
CA LYS A 243 9.87 -20.01 -11.26
C LYS A 243 9.55 -19.85 -12.74
N GLN A 244 8.84 -20.78 -13.31
CA GLN A 244 8.50 -20.77 -14.73
C GLN A 244 7.56 -19.60 -15.10
N ALA A 245 6.54 -19.34 -14.27
CA ALA A 245 5.53 -18.32 -14.54
C ALA A 245 6.01 -16.88 -14.25
N TYR A 246 6.77 -16.67 -13.17
CA TYR A 246 7.03 -15.34 -12.62
C TYR A 246 8.50 -15.00 -12.41
N LEU A 247 9.43 -16.01 -12.31
CA LEU A 247 10.84 -15.76 -12.03
C LEU A 247 11.73 -15.89 -13.29
N GLY A 248 11.22 -16.49 -14.37
CA GLY A 248 11.97 -16.73 -15.62
C GLY A 248 11.92 -15.59 -16.66
N LYS A 249 11.15 -14.52 -16.42
CA LYS A 249 10.95 -13.43 -17.39
C LYS A 249 11.79 -12.16 -17.15
N SER A 250 12.78 -12.22 -16.28
CA SER A 250 13.70 -11.08 -16.07
C SER A 250 14.90 -11.15 -17.03
N LYS A 251 14.64 -11.05 -18.35
CA LYS A 251 15.63 -10.70 -19.37
C LYS A 251 14.89 -10.09 -20.57
N GLY A 252 14.87 -8.79 -20.63
CA GLY A 252 14.46 -8.01 -21.77
C GLY A 252 14.69 -6.55 -21.46
#